data_44d1a1ef65f33bd5b397e940332d083a
#
_entry.id   44d1a1ef65f33bd5b397e940332d083a
#
_cell.length_a   1.000
_cell.length_b   1.000
_cell.length_c   1.000
_cell.angle_alpha   90.00
_cell.angle_beta   90.00
_cell.angle_gamma   90.00
#
_symmetry.space_group_name_H-M   'P 1'
#
loop_
_entity.id
_entity.type
_entity.pdbx_description
1 polymer ?
#
loop_
_entity_poly.entity_id
_entity_poly.type
_entity_poly.pdbx_seq_one_letter_code
_entity_poly.pdbx_strand_id
1 'polypeptide(L)'
;MTSCAVVHHGVVCELRRRYRFDVFVVSRTRFEELLADALDSLPPQLGLAMENVAVVVEDHAEGRSLFGLYEGIPLTRRGPTSYAGAMPDRITLYQDTICQVCFSEADVIAQVRKTVIHEVAHHFGISDPRLEELGWG
;
A
#
# COMPACT_ATOMS: atom_id res chain seq x y z
N MET A 1 -21.04 -4.67 3.38
CA MET A 1 -20.22 -3.52 3.57
C MET A 1 -19.16 -3.79 4.64
N THR A 2 -17.98 -3.87 4.22
CA THR A 2 -16.89 -4.10 5.12
C THR A 2 -16.03 -2.88 5.11
N SER A 3 -15.78 -2.34 6.25
CA SER A 3 -14.84 -1.28 6.36
C SER A 3 -13.86 -1.65 7.44
N CYS A 4 -12.65 -1.23 7.28
CA CYS A 4 -11.62 -1.50 8.26
C CYS A 4 -12.05 -1.09 9.67
N ALA A 5 -12.92 -0.13 9.72
CA ALA A 5 -13.34 0.39 11.00
C ALA A 5 -14.46 -0.39 11.66
N VAL A 6 -15.37 -0.89 10.86
CA VAL A 6 -16.53 -1.61 11.38
C VAL A 6 -16.16 -3.03 11.75
N VAL A 7 -15.35 -3.63 10.92
CA VAL A 7 -14.99 -5.03 11.08
C VAL A 7 -14.23 -5.28 12.35
N HIS A 8 -13.41 -4.34 12.73
CA HIS A 8 -12.46 -4.67 13.74
C HIS A 8 -12.96 -4.52 15.13
N HIS A 9 -13.88 -3.62 15.38
CA HIS A 9 -14.07 -3.36 16.78
C HIS A 9 -15.30 -2.61 17.13
N GLY A 10 -16.11 -3.23 17.92
CA GLY A 10 -17.14 -2.54 18.65
C GLY A 10 -16.59 -1.35 19.42
N VAL A 11 -15.39 -1.51 19.96
CA VAL A 11 -14.73 -0.45 20.74
C VAL A 11 -14.47 0.78 19.89
N VAL A 12 -13.96 0.60 18.69
CA VAL A 12 -13.69 1.72 17.79
C VAL A 12 -14.99 2.41 17.39
N CYS A 13 -16.00 1.62 17.07
CA CYS A 13 -17.32 2.17 16.74
C CYS A 13 -17.91 2.94 17.91
N GLU A 14 -17.74 2.43 19.12
CA GLU A 14 -18.23 3.09 20.32
C GLU A 14 -17.53 4.43 20.54
N LEU A 15 -16.23 4.48 20.39
CA LEU A 15 -15.46 5.70 20.53
C LEU A 15 -15.90 6.75 19.51
N ARG A 16 -16.14 6.34 18.28
CA ARG A 16 -16.61 7.23 17.24
C ARG A 16 -17.94 7.84 17.57
N ARG A 17 -18.87 7.00 18.01
CA ARG A 17 -20.19 7.45 18.40
C ARG A 17 -20.09 8.45 19.56
N ARG A 18 -19.23 8.13 20.52
CA ARG A 18 -19.09 8.91 21.73
C ARG A 18 -18.42 10.27 21.49
N TYR A 19 -17.39 10.28 20.66
CA TYR A 19 -16.58 11.49 20.41
C TYR A 19 -16.83 12.11 19.05
N ARG A 20 -17.75 11.57 18.28
CA ARG A 20 -18.10 12.08 16.94
C ARG A 20 -16.89 12.17 16.00
N PHE A 21 -15.99 11.20 16.10
CA PHE A 21 -14.92 11.11 15.14
C PHE A 21 -15.48 10.63 13.80
N ASP A 22 -15.38 11.48 12.80
CA ASP A 22 -15.68 11.08 11.44
C ASP A 22 -14.51 10.26 10.93
N VAL A 23 -14.64 8.96 10.95
CA VAL A 23 -13.61 8.10 10.41
C VAL A 23 -14.00 7.72 9.00
N PHE A 24 -13.09 7.96 8.09
CA PHE A 24 -13.27 7.57 6.72
C PHE A 24 -13.16 6.05 6.61
N VAL A 25 -14.12 5.45 5.95
CA VAL A 25 -14.21 4.00 5.86
C VAL A 25 -14.45 3.60 4.41
N VAL A 26 -13.68 2.63 3.94
CA VAL A 26 -13.75 2.15 2.57
C VAL A 26 -13.84 0.63 2.58
N SER A 27 -14.69 0.07 1.70
CA SER A 27 -14.70 -1.38 1.52
C SER A 27 -13.40 -1.85 0.87
N ARG A 28 -13.11 -3.14 0.96
CA ARG A 28 -11.95 -3.71 0.30
C ARG A 28 -12.03 -3.51 -1.21
N THR A 29 -13.17 -3.76 -1.81
CA THR A 29 -13.37 -3.59 -3.24
C THR A 29 -13.10 -2.14 -3.66
N ARG A 30 -13.64 -1.18 -2.92
CA ARG A 30 -13.41 0.22 -3.24
C ARG A 30 -11.95 0.62 -3.03
N PHE A 31 -11.32 0.09 -1.97
CA PHE A 31 -9.91 0.35 -1.73
C PHE A 31 -9.06 -0.14 -2.90
N GLU A 32 -9.38 -1.30 -3.43
CA GLU A 32 -8.65 -1.84 -4.59
C GLU A 32 -8.84 -0.99 -5.84
N GLU A 33 -10.02 -0.41 -6.03
CA GLU A 33 -10.23 0.54 -7.13
C GLU A 33 -9.40 1.80 -6.96
N LEU A 34 -9.34 2.33 -5.75
CA LEU A 34 -8.52 3.50 -5.45
C LEU A 34 -7.03 3.19 -5.60
N LEU A 35 -6.64 1.99 -5.23
CA LEU A 35 -5.28 1.49 -5.44
C LEU A 35 -4.93 1.48 -6.93
N ALA A 36 -5.83 0.99 -7.77
CA ALA A 36 -5.62 0.99 -9.22
C ALA A 36 -5.41 2.41 -9.74
N ASP A 37 -6.22 3.36 -9.28
CA ASP A 37 -6.07 4.76 -9.66
C ASP A 37 -4.70 5.31 -9.24
N ALA A 38 -4.26 4.96 -8.02
CA ALA A 38 -2.96 5.39 -7.53
C ALA A 38 -1.82 4.83 -8.39
N LEU A 39 -1.91 3.55 -8.75
CA LEU A 39 -0.89 2.91 -9.58
C LEU A 39 -0.83 3.53 -10.98
N ASP A 40 -1.98 3.91 -11.52
CA ASP A 40 -2.04 4.56 -12.84
C ASP A 40 -1.39 5.95 -12.82
N SER A 41 -1.26 6.56 -11.66
CA SER A 41 -0.68 7.89 -11.51
C SER A 41 0.81 7.89 -11.21
N LEU A 42 1.45 6.72 -11.15
CA LEU A 42 2.87 6.63 -10.84
C LEU A 42 3.73 7.22 -11.97
N PRO A 43 4.90 7.77 -11.63
CA PRO A 43 5.85 8.15 -12.67
C PRO A 43 6.16 6.98 -13.60
N PRO A 44 6.32 7.21 -14.92
CA PRO A 44 6.51 6.11 -15.88
C PRO A 44 7.66 5.16 -15.52
N GLN A 45 8.76 5.69 -15.00
CA GLN A 45 9.90 4.85 -14.61
C GLN A 45 9.53 3.86 -13.49
N LEU A 46 8.74 4.32 -12.53
CA LEU A 46 8.27 3.43 -11.46
C LEU A 46 7.22 2.45 -11.97
N GLY A 47 6.36 2.89 -12.86
CA GLY A 47 5.39 1.99 -13.50
C GLY A 47 6.09 0.84 -14.20
N LEU A 48 7.16 1.11 -14.92
CA LEU A 48 7.97 0.08 -15.58
C LEU A 48 8.60 -0.87 -14.54
N ALA A 49 9.12 -0.31 -13.45
CA ALA A 49 9.70 -1.12 -12.38
C ALA A 49 8.66 -2.04 -11.72
N MET A 50 7.40 -1.66 -11.78
CA MET A 50 6.30 -2.41 -11.18
C MET A 50 5.73 -3.51 -12.08
N GLU A 51 6.18 -3.64 -13.32
CA GLU A 51 5.61 -4.59 -14.27
C GLU A 51 5.64 -6.03 -13.77
N ASN A 52 6.63 -6.39 -12.99
CA ASN A 52 6.75 -7.74 -12.46
C ASN A 52 6.65 -7.75 -10.93
N VAL A 53 5.80 -6.90 -10.40
CA VAL A 53 5.55 -6.81 -8.96
C VAL A 53 4.09 -7.11 -8.69
N ALA A 54 3.83 -8.09 -7.85
CA ALA A 54 2.47 -8.38 -7.41
C ALA A 54 2.06 -7.36 -6.34
N VAL A 55 0.87 -6.82 -6.47
CA VAL A 55 0.33 -5.88 -5.48
C VAL A 55 -0.77 -6.59 -4.70
N VAL A 56 -0.61 -6.65 -3.39
CA VAL A 56 -1.52 -7.36 -2.49
C VAL A 56 -2.03 -6.40 -1.43
N VAL A 57 -3.29 -6.53 -1.06
CA VAL A 57 -3.90 -5.73 0.00
C VAL A 57 -4.21 -6.63 1.18
N GLU A 58 -3.77 -6.23 2.36
CA GLU A 58 -4.10 -6.90 3.61
C GLU A 58 -4.63 -5.87 4.61
N ASP A 59 -5.18 -6.37 5.72
CA ASP A 59 -5.79 -5.47 6.69
C ASP A 59 -4.73 -4.66 7.44
N HIS A 60 -3.80 -5.35 8.06
CA HIS A 60 -2.72 -4.71 8.83
C HIS A 60 -1.53 -5.66 8.96
N ALA A 61 -0.37 -5.09 9.25
CA ALA A 61 0.83 -5.88 9.51
C ALA A 61 0.82 -6.38 10.95
N GLU A 62 1.23 -7.61 11.16
CA GLU A 62 1.30 -8.15 12.51
C GLU A 62 2.44 -7.50 13.28
N GLY A 63 2.13 -7.05 14.49
CA GLY A 63 3.12 -6.52 15.41
C GLY A 63 3.74 -5.20 15.01
N ARG A 64 3.33 -4.59 13.90
CA ARG A 64 3.90 -3.34 13.40
C ARG A 64 2.84 -2.48 12.73
N SER A 65 3.06 -1.17 12.77
CA SER A 65 2.21 -0.24 12.04
C SER A 65 2.92 0.15 10.75
N LEU A 66 2.53 -0.47 9.66
CA LEU A 66 3.09 -0.22 8.33
C LEU A 66 2.00 0.18 7.36
N PHE A 67 2.31 1.11 6.46
CA PHE A 67 1.43 1.41 5.33
C PHE A 67 1.62 0.39 4.22
N GLY A 68 2.83 -0.08 4.01
CA GLY A 68 3.14 -1.07 3.00
C GLY A 68 4.47 -1.74 3.26
N LEU A 69 4.75 -2.79 2.50
CA LEU A 69 5.99 -3.54 2.61
C LEU A 69 6.35 -4.13 1.25
N TYR A 70 7.53 -3.85 0.77
CA TYR A 70 8.07 -4.46 -0.44
C TYR A 70 8.89 -5.69 -0.07
N GLU A 71 8.59 -6.81 -0.71
CA GLU A 71 9.32 -8.06 -0.51
C GLU A 71 9.86 -8.54 -1.84
N GLY A 72 11.17 -8.47 -2.01
CA GLY A 72 11.84 -9.01 -3.17
C GLY A 72 12.07 -10.50 -3.03
N ILE A 73 11.98 -11.22 -4.15
CA ILE A 73 12.31 -12.65 -4.17
C ILE A 73 13.79 -12.76 -4.47
N PRO A 74 14.60 -13.37 -3.58
CA PRO A 74 16.04 -13.50 -3.81
C PRO A 74 16.36 -14.24 -5.11
N LEU A 75 17.36 -13.77 -5.83
CA LEU A 75 17.81 -14.41 -7.06
C LEU A 75 18.19 -15.88 -6.86
N THR A 76 18.69 -16.22 -5.68
CA THR A 76 19.03 -17.62 -5.35
C THR A 76 17.83 -18.54 -5.39
N ARG A 77 16.64 -18.00 -5.20
CA ARG A 77 15.38 -18.74 -5.31
C ARG A 77 14.82 -18.73 -6.71
N ARG A 78 15.46 -17.99 -7.62
CA ARG A 78 15.06 -17.86 -9.02
C ARG A 78 16.04 -18.59 -9.93
N GLY A 79 16.56 -19.72 -9.47
CA GLY A 79 17.49 -20.52 -10.27
C GLY A 79 16.84 -21.09 -11.52
N PRO A 80 17.64 -21.56 -12.49
CA PRO A 80 17.12 -22.02 -13.78
C PRO A 80 16.21 -23.25 -13.65
N THR A 81 16.29 -23.99 -12.56
CA THR A 81 15.48 -25.19 -12.35
C THR A 81 14.20 -24.92 -11.56
N SER A 82 13.96 -23.69 -11.16
CA SER A 82 12.80 -23.34 -10.34
C SER A 82 11.86 -22.46 -11.15
N TYR A 83 10.63 -22.31 -10.66
CA TYR A 83 9.68 -21.36 -11.21
C TYR A 83 9.96 -19.92 -10.79
N ALA A 84 11.12 -19.67 -10.24
CA ALA A 84 11.45 -18.37 -9.69
C ALA A 84 11.38 -17.24 -10.71
N GLY A 85 11.64 -17.54 -11.98
CA GLY A 85 11.47 -16.55 -13.04
C GLY A 85 10.03 -16.08 -13.22
N ALA A 86 9.06 -16.89 -12.78
CA ALA A 86 7.66 -16.54 -12.85
C ALA A 86 7.11 -16.00 -11.54
N MET A 87 7.90 -16.02 -10.46
CA MET A 87 7.47 -15.49 -9.17
C MET A 87 7.86 -14.02 -9.07
N PRO A 88 6.87 -13.10 -9.04
CA PRO A 88 7.17 -11.69 -8.95
C PRO A 88 7.61 -11.31 -7.55
N ASP A 89 8.29 -10.18 -7.45
CA ASP A 89 8.39 -9.47 -6.18
C ASP A 89 6.98 -9.07 -5.74
N ARG A 90 6.83 -8.72 -4.50
CA ARG A 90 5.51 -8.40 -3.96
C ARG A 90 5.57 -7.13 -3.14
N ILE A 91 4.57 -6.28 -3.32
CA ILE A 91 4.31 -5.18 -2.42
C ILE A 91 2.96 -5.39 -1.75
N THR A 92 2.95 -5.34 -0.44
CA THR A 92 1.72 -5.46 0.35
C THR A 92 1.33 -4.09 0.87
N LEU A 93 0.06 -3.73 0.72
CA LEU A 93 -0.49 -2.49 1.24
C LEU A 93 -1.47 -2.81 2.36
N TYR A 94 -1.38 -2.07 3.45
CA TYR A 94 -2.17 -2.34 4.64
C TYR A 94 -3.32 -1.35 4.74
N GLN A 95 -4.49 -1.83 4.37
CA GLN A 95 -5.69 -0.99 4.25
C GLN A 95 -6.04 -0.28 5.54
N ASP A 96 -6.00 -0.98 6.67
CA ASP A 96 -6.38 -0.38 7.95
C ASP A 96 -5.48 0.78 8.32
N THR A 97 -4.17 0.60 8.19
CA THR A 97 -3.21 1.63 8.53
C THR A 97 -3.36 2.85 7.62
N ILE A 98 -3.57 2.60 6.34
CA ILE A 98 -3.77 3.68 5.37
C ILE A 98 -5.06 4.45 5.68
N CYS A 99 -6.16 3.73 5.91
CA CYS A 99 -7.45 4.37 6.19
C CYS A 99 -7.43 5.18 7.48
N GLN A 100 -6.61 4.81 8.45
CA GLN A 100 -6.50 5.54 9.71
C GLN A 100 -6.03 6.97 9.53
N VAL A 101 -5.28 7.26 8.49
CA VAL A 101 -4.73 8.60 8.23
C VAL A 101 -5.45 9.31 7.09
N CYS A 102 -6.54 8.75 6.59
CA CYS A 102 -7.26 9.31 5.44
C CYS A 102 -8.63 9.82 5.87
N PHE A 103 -9.10 10.88 5.21
CA PHE A 103 -10.40 11.46 5.43
C PHE A 103 -11.26 11.45 4.17
N SER A 104 -10.71 11.03 3.04
CA SER A 104 -11.42 11.00 1.76
C SER A 104 -10.79 9.96 0.86
N GLU A 105 -11.47 9.65 -0.24
CA GLU A 105 -10.91 8.75 -1.26
C GLU A 105 -9.67 9.34 -1.91
N ALA A 106 -9.65 10.66 -2.11
CA ALA A 106 -8.47 11.33 -2.63
C ALA A 106 -7.27 11.15 -1.70
N ASP A 107 -7.50 11.18 -0.40
CA ASP A 107 -6.44 10.92 0.58
C ASP A 107 -5.91 9.50 0.47
N VAL A 108 -6.80 8.53 0.24
CA VAL A 108 -6.39 7.13 0.05
C VAL A 108 -5.49 7.00 -1.16
N ILE A 109 -5.90 7.58 -2.29
CA ILE A 109 -5.11 7.55 -3.52
C ILE A 109 -3.72 8.16 -3.27
N ALA A 110 -3.67 9.33 -2.62
CA ALA A 110 -2.42 10.01 -2.32
C ALA A 110 -1.54 9.18 -1.39
N GLN A 111 -2.12 8.59 -0.34
CA GLN A 111 -1.35 7.79 0.62
C GLN A 111 -0.84 6.50 -0.01
N VAL A 112 -1.66 5.82 -0.80
CA VAL A 112 -1.24 4.62 -1.51
C VAL A 112 -0.11 4.96 -2.47
N ARG A 113 -0.27 6.02 -3.26
CA ARG A 113 0.77 6.46 -4.20
C ARG A 113 2.09 6.73 -3.49
N LYS A 114 2.04 7.47 -2.41
CA LYS A 114 3.24 7.78 -1.62
C LYS A 114 3.89 6.52 -1.07
N THR A 115 3.10 5.60 -0.54
CA THR A 115 3.59 4.35 0.03
C THR A 115 4.27 3.50 -1.05
N VAL A 116 3.64 3.33 -2.19
CA VAL A 116 4.22 2.55 -3.29
C VAL A 116 5.54 3.17 -3.77
N ILE A 117 5.55 4.47 -3.97
CA ILE A 117 6.77 5.16 -4.42
C ILE A 117 7.91 4.94 -3.44
N HIS A 118 7.64 5.12 -2.14
CA HIS A 118 8.68 4.96 -1.12
C HIS A 118 9.20 3.52 -1.04
N GLU A 119 8.31 2.54 -1.04
CA GLU A 119 8.70 1.14 -0.92
C GLU A 119 9.49 0.67 -2.14
N VAL A 120 9.04 1.01 -3.34
CA VAL A 120 9.74 0.64 -4.56
C VAL A 120 11.09 1.36 -4.65
N ALA A 121 11.11 2.65 -4.34
CA ALA A 121 12.33 3.44 -4.40
C ALA A 121 13.39 2.92 -3.43
N HIS A 122 13.00 2.63 -2.20
CA HIS A 122 13.94 2.10 -1.21
C HIS A 122 14.48 0.73 -1.63
N HIS A 123 13.65 -0.10 -2.24
CA HIS A 123 14.09 -1.38 -2.76
C HIS A 123 15.18 -1.24 -3.81
N PHE A 124 15.10 -0.19 -4.63
CA PHE A 124 16.08 0.10 -5.67
C PHE A 124 17.19 1.05 -5.20
N GLY A 125 17.25 1.35 -3.92
CA GLY A 125 18.33 2.16 -3.35
C GLY A 125 18.18 3.66 -3.54
N ILE A 126 16.98 4.13 -3.86
CA ILE A 126 16.73 5.56 -4.00
C ILE A 126 16.36 6.14 -2.63
N SER A 127 17.11 7.15 -2.21
CA SER A 127 16.89 7.79 -0.91
C SER A 127 15.76 8.81 -0.97
N ASP A 128 15.23 9.18 0.19
CA ASP A 128 14.18 10.20 0.28
C ASP A 128 14.61 11.55 -0.33
N PRO A 129 15.83 12.06 -0.06
CA PRO A 129 16.26 13.29 -0.73
C PRO A 129 16.27 13.17 -2.25
N ARG A 130 16.64 12.01 -2.76
CA ARG A 130 16.64 11.79 -4.21
C ARG A 130 15.22 11.74 -4.76
N LEU A 131 14.28 11.20 -4.01
CA LEU A 131 12.86 11.22 -4.41
C LEU A 131 12.34 12.65 -4.54
N GLU A 132 12.72 13.51 -3.60
CA GLU A 132 12.33 14.91 -3.67
C GLU A 132 12.93 15.60 -4.89
N GLU A 133 14.20 15.35 -5.18
CA GLU A 133 14.87 15.89 -6.37
C GLU A 133 14.17 15.46 -7.65
N LEU A 134 13.68 14.21 -7.69
CA LEU A 134 12.97 13.68 -8.85
C LEU A 134 11.52 14.17 -8.93
N GLY A 135 11.02 14.82 -7.88
CA GLY A 135 9.65 15.26 -7.82
C GLY A 135 8.66 14.15 -7.53
N TRP A 136 9.14 13.06 -6.96
CA TRP A 136 8.32 11.88 -6.64
C TRP A 136 7.96 11.79 -5.15
N GLY A 137 8.57 12.63 -4.35
CA GLY A 137 8.38 12.65 -2.89
C GLY A 137 7.04 13.23 -2.43
#